data_829f2df4f48724ce906e15a639a22987
#
_entry.id   829f2df4f48724ce906e15a639a22987
#
_cell.length_a   1.000
_cell.length_b   1.000
_cell.length_c   1.000
_cell.angle_alpha   90.00
_cell.angle_beta   90.00
_cell.angle_gamma   90.00
#
_symmetry.space_group_name_H-M   'P 1'
#
loop_
_entity.id
_entity.type
_entity.pdbx_description
1 polymer ?
#
loop_
_entity_poly.entity_id
_entity_poly.type
_entity_poly.pdbx_seq_one_letter_code
_entity_poly.pdbx_strand_id
1 'polypeptide(L)'
;LAGSSAASDVYKRQTLTILLGTIYPIIIEVLYNKRISVGGPYFNSTVIPIMIPGFLLMSIAPILSWQTNKINNSKKYVLAFIILSVLVLIQSYFLDFNTWGFVGLLLGFWIILASIIAIFSSYKIKINIKFFKIINPHVAHIGVGIAIVGITCSSVFQNELDFNLNEGDKFNVNGKTVLFEKIETTNEINFQSLRGKFLFDIEKNQSKEIEAGKNYYPVSKMITSEAGILHQWNKDIYFILGDQKNNEWFVKVLINPFVSFIWLGVIIMMYSGLIAVSRR
;
A
#
# COMPACT_ATOMS: atom_id res chain seq x y z
N LEU A 1 -11.55 20.91 -25.58
CA LEU A 1 -11.95 19.53 -25.98
C LEU A 1 -10.75 18.59 -26.18
N ALA A 2 -9.58 19.04 -26.63
CA ALA A 2 -8.38 18.21 -26.81
C ALA A 2 -7.79 17.68 -25.48
N GLY A 3 -7.85 18.46 -24.41
CA GLY A 3 -7.34 18.06 -23.08
C GLY A 3 -8.12 16.92 -22.42
N SER A 4 -9.42 16.77 -22.71
CA SER A 4 -10.24 15.68 -22.17
C SER A 4 -9.97 14.34 -22.86
N SER A 5 -9.57 14.38 -24.13
CA SER A 5 -9.22 13.20 -24.92
C SER A 5 -7.90 12.58 -24.45
N ALA A 6 -6.86 13.39 -24.23
CA ALA A 6 -5.57 12.89 -23.74
C ALA A 6 -5.66 12.25 -22.34
N ALA A 7 -6.40 12.86 -21.41
CA ALA A 7 -6.64 12.27 -20.10
C ALA A 7 -7.42 10.95 -20.21
N SER A 8 -8.44 10.88 -21.06
CA SER A 8 -9.21 9.65 -21.32
C SER A 8 -8.32 8.54 -21.87
N ASP A 9 -7.37 8.85 -22.75
CA ASP A 9 -6.46 7.86 -23.33
C ASP A 9 -5.45 7.31 -22.32
N VAL A 10 -5.00 8.13 -21.36
CA VAL A 10 -4.15 7.67 -20.26
C VAL A 10 -4.90 6.66 -19.39
N TYR A 11 -6.15 6.96 -18.98
CA TYR A 11 -6.96 6.01 -18.18
C TYR A 11 -7.24 4.71 -18.93
N LYS A 12 -7.51 4.77 -20.24
CA LYS A 12 -7.73 3.58 -21.07
C LYS A 12 -6.49 2.69 -21.12
N ARG A 13 -5.31 3.28 -21.28
CA ARG A 13 -4.03 2.53 -21.27
C ARG A 13 -3.75 1.88 -19.91
N GLN A 14 -3.96 2.60 -18.81
CA GLN A 14 -3.80 2.06 -17.46
C GLN A 14 -4.77 0.90 -17.21
N THR A 15 -6.05 1.08 -17.54
CA THR A 15 -7.07 0.04 -17.41
C THR A 15 -6.73 -1.18 -18.27
N LEU A 16 -6.30 -0.97 -19.52
CA LEU A 16 -5.89 -2.05 -20.40
C LEU A 16 -4.68 -2.82 -19.87
N THR A 17 -3.67 -2.13 -19.33
CA THR A 17 -2.47 -2.76 -18.75
C THR A 17 -2.84 -3.64 -17.55
N ILE A 18 -3.69 -3.16 -16.66
CA ILE A 18 -4.15 -3.94 -15.50
C ILE A 18 -5.01 -5.12 -15.98
N LEU A 19 -5.94 -4.87 -16.90
CA LEU A 19 -6.82 -5.91 -17.46
C LEU A 19 -6.02 -7.02 -18.14
N LEU A 20 -5.05 -6.67 -18.98
CA LEU A 20 -4.16 -7.64 -19.61
C LEU A 20 -3.39 -8.46 -18.58
N GLY A 21 -2.84 -7.81 -17.53
CA GLY A 21 -2.13 -8.51 -16.45
C GLY A 21 -3.02 -9.47 -15.67
N THR A 22 -4.30 -9.14 -15.48
CA THR A 22 -5.25 -10.02 -14.77
C THR A 22 -5.81 -11.14 -15.64
N ILE A 23 -6.02 -10.90 -16.94
CA ILE A 23 -6.58 -11.90 -17.88
C ILE A 23 -5.48 -12.80 -18.46
N TYR A 24 -4.25 -12.31 -18.58
CA TYR A 24 -3.14 -13.04 -19.21
C TYR A 24 -2.92 -14.46 -18.64
N PRO A 25 -2.91 -14.69 -17.30
CA PRO A 25 -2.81 -16.04 -16.75
C PRO A 25 -3.92 -16.97 -17.23
N ILE A 26 -5.17 -16.47 -17.32
CA ILE A 26 -6.34 -17.23 -17.77
C ILE A 26 -6.18 -17.63 -19.24
N ILE A 27 -5.73 -16.71 -20.08
CA ILE A 27 -5.50 -16.97 -21.52
C ILE A 27 -4.42 -18.06 -21.69
N ILE A 28 -3.31 -17.97 -20.95
CA ILE A 28 -2.23 -18.96 -21.02
C ILE A 28 -2.68 -20.31 -20.50
N GLU A 29 -3.46 -20.36 -19.43
CA GLU A 29 -4.01 -21.62 -18.91
C GLU A 29 -4.92 -22.30 -19.95
N VAL A 30 -5.78 -21.54 -20.62
CA VAL A 30 -6.71 -22.07 -21.63
C VAL A 30 -5.98 -22.52 -22.90
N LEU A 31 -4.99 -21.74 -23.39
CA LEU A 31 -4.33 -22.03 -24.65
C LEU A 31 -3.20 -23.07 -24.54
N TYR A 32 -2.48 -23.07 -23.43
CA TYR A 32 -1.26 -23.86 -23.27
C TYR A 32 -1.32 -24.89 -22.13
N ASN A 33 -2.44 -24.97 -21.41
CA ASN A 33 -2.59 -25.83 -20.21
C ASN A 33 -1.50 -25.59 -19.15
N LYS A 34 -0.90 -24.39 -19.13
CA LYS A 34 0.14 -23.98 -18.21
C LYS A 34 -0.43 -22.93 -17.25
N ARG A 35 -0.34 -23.23 -15.95
CA ARG A 35 -0.66 -22.24 -14.91
C ARG A 35 0.51 -21.33 -14.68
N ILE A 36 0.31 -20.05 -14.90
CA ILE A 36 1.26 -19.00 -14.58
C ILE A 36 0.63 -18.03 -13.57
N SER A 37 1.45 -17.49 -12.69
CA SER A 37 1.04 -16.43 -11.76
C SER A 37 1.66 -15.11 -12.19
N VAL A 38 0.82 -14.09 -12.31
CA VAL A 38 1.26 -12.72 -12.54
C VAL A 38 1.25 -12.01 -11.18
N GLY A 39 2.43 -11.82 -10.61
CA GLY A 39 2.61 -11.28 -9.27
C GLY A 39 3.23 -9.87 -9.26
N GLY A 40 3.73 -9.49 -8.09
CA GLY A 40 4.38 -8.19 -7.84
C GLY A 40 5.40 -7.76 -8.90
N PRO A 41 6.32 -8.61 -9.38
CA PRO A 41 7.29 -8.21 -10.40
C PRO A 41 6.69 -7.69 -11.70
N TYR A 42 5.58 -8.29 -12.17
CA TYR A 42 4.87 -7.80 -13.35
C TYR A 42 4.27 -6.41 -13.13
N PHE A 43 3.52 -6.24 -12.02
CA PHE A 43 2.88 -4.96 -11.73
C PHE A 43 3.90 -3.87 -11.46
N ASN A 44 5.00 -4.18 -10.79
CA ASN A 44 6.08 -3.23 -10.56
C ASN A 44 6.74 -2.77 -11.87
N SER A 45 6.95 -3.67 -12.82
CA SER A 45 7.58 -3.32 -14.10
C SER A 45 6.65 -2.62 -15.09
N THR A 46 5.33 -2.80 -14.95
CA THR A 46 4.35 -2.22 -15.90
C THR A 46 3.62 -1.01 -15.33
N VAL A 47 3.10 -1.10 -14.10
CA VAL A 47 2.24 -0.05 -13.51
C VAL A 47 3.07 1.11 -12.96
N ILE A 48 4.19 0.84 -12.28
CA ILE A 48 5.02 1.91 -11.70
C ILE A 48 5.52 2.90 -12.75
N PRO A 49 6.12 2.49 -13.89
CA PRO A 49 6.55 3.44 -14.92
C PRO A 49 5.44 4.31 -15.50
N ILE A 50 4.20 3.76 -15.57
CA ILE A 50 3.04 4.51 -16.06
C ILE A 50 2.55 5.51 -15.01
N MET A 51 2.62 5.16 -13.72
CA MET A 51 2.12 6.01 -12.64
C MET A 51 3.08 7.14 -12.25
N ILE A 52 4.41 6.95 -12.37
CA ILE A 52 5.40 7.97 -12.01
C ILE A 52 5.15 9.31 -12.72
N PRO A 53 4.97 9.39 -14.07
CA PRO A 53 4.64 10.64 -14.73
C PRO A 53 3.37 11.30 -14.19
N GLY A 54 2.35 10.51 -13.88
CA GLY A 54 1.10 11.00 -13.30
C GLY A 54 1.31 11.63 -11.93
N PHE A 55 2.08 10.99 -11.06
CA PHE A 55 2.41 11.52 -9.72
C PHE A 55 3.30 12.76 -9.79
N LEU A 56 4.24 12.82 -10.75
CA LEU A 56 5.05 14.01 -10.98
C LEU A 56 4.18 15.19 -11.42
N LEU A 57 3.25 14.99 -12.36
CA LEU A 57 2.30 16.03 -12.77
C LEU A 57 1.41 16.46 -11.60
N MET A 58 0.92 15.50 -10.81
CA MET A 58 0.12 15.77 -9.62
C MET A 58 0.89 16.58 -8.57
N SER A 59 2.20 16.37 -8.47
CA SER A 59 3.06 17.12 -7.53
C SER A 59 3.21 18.59 -7.90
N ILE A 60 3.02 18.95 -9.18
CA ILE A 60 3.08 20.31 -9.70
C ILE A 60 1.69 20.99 -9.66
N ALA A 61 0.62 20.23 -9.73
CA ALA A 61 -0.76 20.74 -9.82
C ALA A 61 -1.12 21.77 -8.72
N PRO A 62 -0.76 21.62 -7.43
CA PRO A 62 -1.05 22.62 -6.41
C PRO A 62 -0.35 23.97 -6.60
N ILE A 63 0.75 23.98 -7.36
CA ILE A 63 1.59 25.19 -7.62
C ILE A 63 0.97 26.04 -8.72
N LEU A 64 0.26 25.41 -9.67
CA LEU A 64 -0.33 26.05 -10.82
C LEU A 64 -1.68 26.65 -10.46
N SER A 65 -1.87 27.95 -10.77
CA SER A 65 -3.17 28.58 -10.68
C SER A 65 -4.05 28.17 -11.88
N TRP A 66 -5.18 27.50 -11.61
CA TRP A 66 -6.09 26.93 -12.62
C TRP A 66 -6.56 27.91 -13.70
N GLN A 67 -6.67 29.21 -13.38
CA GLN A 67 -7.24 30.22 -14.30
C GLN A 67 -6.22 31.19 -14.90
N THR A 68 -5.04 31.34 -14.35
CA THR A 68 -4.14 32.45 -14.73
C THR A 68 -2.80 32.02 -15.29
N ASN A 69 -2.48 30.73 -15.34
CA ASN A 69 -1.17 30.17 -15.71
C ASN A 69 0.03 30.86 -15.00
N LYS A 70 -0.23 31.61 -13.93
CA LYS A 70 0.79 32.28 -13.13
C LYS A 70 1.16 31.40 -11.95
N ILE A 71 2.43 31.10 -11.82
CA ILE A 71 2.98 30.44 -10.64
C ILE A 71 2.90 31.44 -9.48
N ASN A 72 1.92 31.24 -8.58
CA ASN A 72 1.74 32.13 -7.45
C ASN A 72 2.71 31.71 -6.32
N ASN A 73 3.54 32.66 -5.84
CA ASN A 73 4.49 32.44 -4.74
C ASN A 73 5.50 31.28 -4.93
N SER A 74 6.03 31.10 -6.14
CA SER A 74 7.00 30.04 -6.49
C SER A 74 8.14 29.89 -5.47
N LYS A 75 8.64 31.00 -4.92
CA LYS A 75 9.71 30.99 -3.91
C LYS A 75 9.39 30.17 -2.67
N LYS A 76 8.14 30.20 -2.18
CA LYS A 76 7.72 29.40 -1.01
C LYS A 76 7.73 27.90 -1.30
N TYR A 77 7.26 27.51 -2.47
CA TYR A 77 7.25 26.10 -2.89
C TYR A 77 8.67 25.59 -3.13
N VAL A 78 9.52 26.38 -3.78
CA VAL A 78 10.93 26.02 -4.00
C VAL A 78 11.66 25.84 -2.66
N LEU A 79 11.51 26.80 -1.73
CA LEU A 79 12.12 26.70 -0.41
C LEU A 79 11.60 25.47 0.36
N ALA A 80 10.29 25.25 0.36
CA ALA A 80 9.66 24.10 1.00
C ALA A 80 10.17 22.77 0.41
N PHE A 81 10.31 22.69 -0.92
CA PHE A 81 10.86 21.52 -1.60
C PHE A 81 12.31 21.25 -1.23
N ILE A 82 13.15 22.27 -1.18
CA ILE A 82 14.56 22.13 -0.78
C ILE A 82 14.66 21.63 0.66
N ILE A 83 13.91 22.24 1.60
CA ILE A 83 13.90 21.82 3.01
C ILE A 83 13.44 20.36 3.12
N LEU A 84 12.35 20.00 2.45
CA LEU A 84 11.82 18.63 2.47
C LEU A 84 12.85 17.65 1.89
N SER A 85 13.50 17.99 0.76
CA SER A 85 14.51 17.13 0.15
C SER A 85 15.67 16.87 1.08
N VAL A 86 16.15 17.90 1.80
CA VAL A 86 17.22 17.78 2.78
C VAL A 86 16.76 16.88 3.96
N LEU A 87 15.55 17.07 4.47
CA LEU A 87 15.02 16.26 5.57
C LEU A 87 14.89 14.77 5.17
N VAL A 88 14.37 14.49 3.98
CA VAL A 88 14.25 13.11 3.48
C VAL A 88 15.63 12.51 3.20
N LEU A 89 16.59 13.29 2.73
CA LEU A 89 18.00 12.84 2.57
C LEU A 89 18.63 12.47 3.91
N ILE A 90 18.46 13.30 4.92
CA ILE A 90 18.96 13.03 6.27
C ILE A 90 18.31 11.74 6.79
N GLN A 91 17.00 11.60 6.66
CA GLN A 91 16.28 10.41 7.08
C GLN A 91 16.74 9.16 6.31
N SER A 92 17.00 9.28 5.00
CA SER A 92 17.55 8.21 4.16
C SER A 92 18.90 7.71 4.67
N TYR A 93 19.77 8.62 5.09
CA TYR A 93 21.08 8.27 5.65
C TYR A 93 20.98 7.53 6.98
N PHE A 94 20.07 7.93 7.87
CA PHE A 94 19.93 7.29 9.19
C PHE A 94 19.17 5.95 9.15
N LEU A 95 18.25 5.77 8.22
CA LEU A 95 17.42 4.58 8.12
C LEU A 95 17.87 3.61 7.01
N ASP A 96 18.96 3.94 6.31
CA ASP A 96 19.61 3.12 5.27
C ASP A 96 18.63 2.56 4.21
N PHE A 97 17.69 3.40 3.76
CA PHE A 97 16.75 2.95 2.75
C PHE A 97 17.21 3.29 1.32
N ASN A 98 16.77 2.45 0.39
CA ASN A 98 17.19 2.50 -1.00
C ASN A 98 16.66 3.73 -1.76
N THR A 99 17.17 3.95 -2.98
CA THR A 99 16.80 5.07 -3.84
C THR A 99 15.29 5.16 -4.10
N TRP A 100 14.59 4.03 -4.22
CA TRP A 100 13.14 4.01 -4.43
C TRP A 100 12.37 4.48 -3.19
N GLY A 101 12.86 4.16 -2.01
CA GLY A 101 12.33 4.66 -0.75
C GLY A 101 12.46 6.19 -0.65
N PHE A 102 13.65 6.72 -1.00
CA PHE A 102 13.87 8.17 -1.07
C PHE A 102 12.89 8.85 -2.03
N VAL A 103 12.80 8.36 -3.28
CA VAL A 103 11.91 8.94 -4.30
C VAL A 103 10.44 8.88 -3.86
N GLY A 104 9.99 7.74 -3.34
CA GLY A 104 8.60 7.55 -2.91
C GLY A 104 8.22 8.46 -1.73
N LEU A 105 9.06 8.53 -0.70
CA LEU A 105 8.82 9.41 0.45
C LEU A 105 8.88 10.88 0.07
N LEU A 106 9.87 11.28 -0.74
CA LEU A 106 9.97 12.66 -1.22
C LEU A 106 8.74 13.06 -2.01
N LEU A 107 8.28 12.20 -2.93
CA LEU A 107 7.09 12.45 -3.75
C LEU A 107 5.82 12.53 -2.89
N GLY A 108 5.61 11.56 -2.00
CA GLY A 108 4.43 11.52 -1.14
C GLY A 108 4.35 12.72 -0.20
N PHE A 109 5.43 13.02 0.53
CA PHE A 109 5.49 14.17 1.42
C PHE A 109 5.40 15.50 0.66
N TRP A 110 5.98 15.58 -0.55
CA TRP A 110 5.87 16.77 -1.38
C TRP A 110 4.44 17.05 -1.81
N ILE A 111 3.69 16.05 -2.28
CA ILE A 111 2.28 16.22 -2.65
C ILE A 111 1.45 16.72 -1.45
N ILE A 112 1.69 16.16 -0.26
CA ILE A 112 1.03 16.60 0.98
C ILE A 112 1.38 18.05 1.28
N LEU A 113 2.67 18.39 1.33
CA LEU A 113 3.15 19.72 1.71
C LEU A 113 2.69 20.79 0.72
N ALA A 114 2.82 20.53 -0.58
CA ALA A 114 2.36 21.44 -1.62
C ALA A 114 0.87 21.72 -1.55
N SER A 115 0.05 20.68 -1.28
CA SER A 115 -1.40 20.80 -1.10
C SER A 115 -1.74 21.60 0.16
N ILE A 116 -1.04 21.39 1.27
CA ILE A 116 -1.20 22.16 2.51
C ILE A 116 -0.88 23.64 2.27
N ILE A 117 0.24 23.95 1.60
CA ILE A 117 0.63 25.33 1.27
C ILE A 117 -0.46 25.99 0.39
N ALA A 118 -1.01 25.25 -0.58
CA ALA A 118 -2.09 25.77 -1.44
C ALA A 118 -3.37 26.07 -0.64
N ILE A 119 -3.76 25.19 0.30
CA ILE A 119 -4.90 25.41 1.20
C ILE A 119 -4.69 26.69 2.03
N PHE A 120 -3.54 26.84 2.69
CA PHE A 120 -3.23 28.03 3.48
C PHE A 120 -3.14 29.32 2.65
N SER A 121 -2.64 29.21 1.42
CA SER A 121 -2.62 30.35 0.50
C SER A 121 -4.03 30.80 0.09
N SER A 122 -4.97 29.89 0.10
CA SER A 122 -6.39 30.13 -0.22
C SER A 122 -7.23 30.64 0.96
N TYR A 123 -6.68 30.62 2.19
CA TYR A 123 -7.40 31.00 3.43
C TYR A 123 -7.87 32.46 3.46
N LYS A 124 -7.32 33.34 2.60
CA LYS A 124 -7.81 34.72 2.44
C LYS A 124 -9.19 34.83 1.80
N ILE A 125 -9.73 33.75 1.28
CA ILE A 125 -11.08 33.68 0.68
C ILE A 125 -12.08 33.43 1.79
N LYS A 126 -13.19 34.23 1.86
CA LYS A 126 -14.27 33.99 2.82
C LYS A 126 -14.77 32.55 2.72
N ILE A 127 -15.03 31.92 3.88
CA ILE A 127 -15.57 30.56 3.96
C ILE A 127 -16.99 30.56 3.33
N ASN A 128 -17.03 30.10 2.09
CA ASN A 128 -18.28 29.96 1.32
C ASN A 128 -18.13 28.73 0.37
N ILE A 129 -19.15 28.49 -0.45
CA ILE A 129 -19.13 27.37 -1.41
C ILE A 129 -17.90 27.41 -2.33
N LYS A 130 -17.39 28.60 -2.71
CA LYS A 130 -16.18 28.75 -3.53
C LYS A 130 -14.93 28.25 -2.79
N PHE A 131 -14.81 28.53 -1.50
CA PHE A 131 -13.72 28.07 -0.66
C PHE A 131 -13.61 26.53 -0.68
N PHE A 132 -14.72 25.84 -0.48
CA PHE A 132 -14.74 24.39 -0.51
C PHE A 132 -14.45 23.79 -1.90
N LYS A 133 -14.86 24.47 -2.99
CA LYS A 133 -14.51 24.05 -4.35
C LYS A 133 -13.01 24.14 -4.61
N ILE A 134 -12.34 25.12 -4.01
CA ILE A 134 -10.89 25.32 -4.17
C ILE A 134 -10.10 24.33 -3.31
N ILE A 135 -10.52 24.06 -2.07
CA ILE A 135 -9.79 23.20 -1.13
C ILE A 135 -9.97 21.72 -1.47
N ASN A 136 -11.13 21.32 -1.95
CA ASN A 136 -11.46 19.92 -2.14
C ASN A 136 -10.45 19.14 -3.00
N PRO A 137 -9.96 19.63 -4.16
CA PRO A 137 -8.91 18.94 -4.92
C PRO A 137 -7.61 18.75 -4.11
N HIS A 138 -7.25 19.73 -3.29
CA HIS A 138 -6.06 19.64 -2.45
C HIS A 138 -6.19 18.57 -1.35
N VAL A 139 -7.40 18.40 -0.79
CA VAL A 139 -7.70 17.31 0.15
C VAL A 139 -7.53 15.95 -0.54
N ALA A 140 -8.01 15.80 -1.78
CA ALA A 140 -7.77 14.58 -2.55
C ALA A 140 -6.28 14.31 -2.78
N HIS A 141 -5.49 15.34 -3.14
CA HIS A 141 -4.03 15.21 -3.31
C HIS A 141 -3.34 14.82 -2.00
N ILE A 142 -3.76 15.35 -0.85
CA ILE A 142 -3.25 14.93 0.46
C ILE A 142 -3.52 13.43 0.66
N GLY A 143 -4.71 12.94 0.32
CA GLY A 143 -5.04 11.52 0.38
C GLY A 143 -4.11 10.66 -0.48
N VAL A 144 -3.82 11.09 -1.72
CA VAL A 144 -2.85 10.41 -2.59
C VAL A 144 -1.45 10.42 -1.98
N GLY A 145 -1.00 11.56 -1.47
CA GLY A 145 0.32 11.68 -0.83
C GLY A 145 0.46 10.74 0.38
N ILE A 146 -0.55 10.65 1.23
CA ILE A 146 -0.59 9.72 2.38
C ILE A 146 -0.54 8.26 1.90
N ALA A 147 -1.29 7.92 0.85
CA ALA A 147 -1.26 6.57 0.28
C ALA A 147 0.13 6.22 -0.28
N ILE A 148 0.78 7.15 -1.01
CA ILE A 148 2.15 6.96 -1.53
C ILE A 148 3.14 6.73 -0.37
N VAL A 149 3.06 7.52 0.71
CA VAL A 149 3.90 7.32 1.91
C VAL A 149 3.65 5.93 2.50
N GLY A 150 2.40 5.52 2.66
CA GLY A 150 2.03 4.20 3.17
C GLY A 150 2.58 3.06 2.30
N ILE A 151 2.41 3.13 0.98
CA ILE A 151 2.94 2.14 0.02
C ILE A 151 4.47 2.09 0.11
N THR A 152 5.13 3.24 0.12
CA THR A 152 6.60 3.30 0.19
C THR A 152 7.11 2.71 1.49
N CYS A 153 6.52 3.10 2.62
CA CYS A 153 6.93 2.58 3.93
C CYS A 153 6.69 1.08 4.04
N SER A 154 5.53 0.59 3.61
CA SER A 154 5.21 -0.84 3.70
C SER A 154 6.08 -1.71 2.80
N SER A 155 6.62 -1.14 1.70
CA SER A 155 7.50 -1.87 0.77
C SER A 155 8.97 -1.79 1.15
N VAL A 156 9.44 -0.60 1.60
CA VAL A 156 10.87 -0.36 1.86
C VAL A 156 11.29 -0.81 3.25
N PHE A 157 10.41 -0.64 4.24
CA PHE A 157 10.69 -1.00 5.63
C PHE A 157 10.00 -2.31 6.04
N GLN A 158 9.60 -3.13 5.05
CA GLN A 158 9.15 -4.49 5.32
C GLN A 158 10.29 -5.27 5.99
N ASN A 159 9.96 -5.96 7.07
CA ASN A 159 10.86 -6.88 7.74
C ASN A 159 10.34 -8.30 7.62
N GLU A 160 11.19 -9.21 7.19
CA GLU A 160 10.90 -10.64 7.06
C GLU A 160 11.66 -11.42 8.12
N LEU A 161 10.95 -12.30 8.83
CA LEU A 161 11.51 -13.20 9.83
C LEU A 161 11.10 -14.63 9.45
N ASP A 162 12.07 -15.51 9.33
CA ASP A 162 11.85 -16.91 8.99
C ASP A 162 12.20 -17.78 10.20
N PHE A 163 11.30 -18.71 10.52
CA PHE A 163 11.43 -19.62 11.66
C PHE A 163 11.17 -21.06 11.22
N ASN A 164 11.86 -22.02 11.85
CA ASN A 164 11.50 -23.43 11.83
C ASN A 164 11.06 -23.79 13.24
N LEU A 165 9.83 -24.25 13.41
CA LEU A 165 9.17 -24.38 14.70
C LEU A 165 8.47 -25.72 14.85
N ASN A 166 8.46 -26.24 16.06
CA ASN A 166 7.59 -27.32 16.49
C ASN A 166 6.37 -26.76 17.22
N GLU A 167 5.31 -27.54 17.30
CA GLU A 167 4.16 -27.19 18.13
C GLU A 167 4.61 -27.02 19.60
N GLY A 168 4.16 -25.93 20.22
CA GLY A 168 4.57 -25.54 21.57
C GLY A 168 5.79 -24.61 21.64
N ASP A 169 6.48 -24.36 20.54
CA ASP A 169 7.65 -23.47 20.51
C ASP A 169 7.25 -22.01 20.69
N LYS A 170 8.13 -21.27 21.38
CA LYS A 170 8.02 -19.83 21.57
C LYS A 170 9.10 -19.12 20.75
N PHE A 171 8.70 -18.03 20.09
CA PHE A 171 9.62 -17.22 19.30
C PHE A 171 9.32 -15.73 19.50
N ASN A 172 10.25 -14.87 19.13
CA ASN A 172 10.11 -13.43 19.31
C ASN A 172 9.83 -12.73 17.99
N VAL A 173 8.77 -11.93 17.97
CA VAL A 173 8.40 -11.07 16.85
C VAL A 173 8.37 -9.63 17.32
N ASN A 174 9.40 -8.86 16.96
CA ASN A 174 9.49 -7.43 17.27
C ASN A 174 9.33 -7.10 18.77
N GLY A 175 10.01 -7.88 19.63
CA GLY A 175 10.00 -7.70 21.08
C GLY A 175 8.75 -8.26 21.78
N LYS A 176 7.94 -9.07 21.08
CA LYS A 176 6.77 -9.74 21.61
C LYS A 176 6.95 -11.26 21.48
N THR A 177 6.63 -11.98 22.56
CA THR A 177 6.69 -13.44 22.59
C THR A 177 5.45 -14.02 21.95
N VAL A 178 5.64 -14.88 20.95
CA VAL A 178 4.58 -15.60 20.23
C VAL A 178 4.74 -17.09 20.52
N LEU A 179 3.65 -17.76 20.79
CA LEU A 179 3.58 -19.22 20.95
C LEU A 179 2.97 -19.82 19.68
N PHE A 180 3.65 -20.76 19.06
CA PHE A 180 3.07 -21.64 18.06
C PHE A 180 2.36 -22.79 18.78
N GLU A 181 1.04 -22.68 18.96
CA GLU A 181 0.28 -23.56 19.83
C GLU A 181 0.15 -24.98 19.25
N LYS A 182 -0.46 -25.08 18.08
CA LYS A 182 -0.76 -26.36 17.41
C LYS A 182 -1.13 -26.18 15.95
N ILE A 183 -1.14 -27.30 15.24
CA ILE A 183 -1.72 -27.42 13.90
C ILE A 183 -3.04 -28.17 13.97
N GLU A 184 -4.04 -27.63 13.31
CA GLU A 184 -5.34 -28.28 13.14
C GLU A 184 -5.60 -28.54 11.66
N THR A 185 -6.11 -29.74 11.37
CA THR A 185 -6.56 -30.11 10.02
C THR A 185 -8.08 -30.25 10.04
N THR A 186 -8.75 -29.51 9.16
CA THR A 186 -10.21 -29.60 9.00
C THR A 186 -10.55 -29.99 7.57
N ASN A 187 -11.57 -30.82 7.42
CA ASN A 187 -12.08 -31.20 6.11
C ASN A 187 -13.38 -30.44 5.87
N GLU A 188 -13.34 -29.54 4.91
CA GLU A 188 -14.51 -28.81 4.43
C GLU A 188 -15.10 -29.49 3.18
N ILE A 189 -16.27 -29.04 2.74
CA ILE A 189 -16.98 -29.66 1.60
C ILE A 189 -16.12 -29.58 0.32
N ASN A 190 -15.40 -28.49 0.12
CA ASN A 190 -14.68 -28.21 -1.13
C ASN A 190 -13.15 -28.23 -1.00
N PHE A 191 -12.61 -28.23 0.22
CA PHE A 191 -11.17 -28.18 0.47
C PHE A 191 -10.80 -28.82 1.82
N GLN A 192 -9.56 -29.21 1.92
CA GLN A 192 -8.92 -29.59 3.18
C GLN A 192 -8.10 -28.38 3.68
N SER A 193 -8.33 -27.99 4.92
CA SER A 193 -7.64 -26.87 5.53
C SER A 193 -6.63 -27.35 6.56
N LEU A 194 -5.42 -26.84 6.46
CA LEU A 194 -4.36 -26.99 7.46
C LEU A 194 -4.14 -25.63 8.11
N ARG A 195 -4.37 -25.51 9.42
CA ARG A 195 -4.30 -24.24 10.17
C ARG A 195 -3.30 -24.35 11.32
N GLY A 196 -2.32 -23.45 11.33
CA GLY A 196 -1.46 -23.21 12.49
C GLY A 196 -2.04 -22.10 13.35
N LYS A 197 -2.15 -22.35 14.66
CA LYS A 197 -2.61 -21.39 15.65
C LYS A 197 -1.43 -20.76 16.35
N PHE A 198 -1.42 -19.42 16.39
CA PHE A 198 -0.39 -18.61 17.01
C PHE A 198 -1.01 -17.71 18.08
N LEU A 199 -0.44 -17.72 19.28
CA LEU A 199 -0.83 -16.81 20.36
C LEU A 199 0.19 -15.68 20.46
N PHE A 200 -0.20 -14.48 20.07
CA PHE A 200 0.65 -13.31 20.06
C PHE A 200 0.61 -12.56 21.39
N ASP A 201 1.77 -12.15 21.89
CA ASP A 201 1.96 -11.37 23.15
C ASP A 201 1.47 -12.14 24.38
N ILE A 202 1.95 -13.40 24.56
CA ILE A 202 1.53 -14.29 25.62
C ILE A 202 1.87 -13.80 27.04
N GLU A 203 2.75 -12.79 27.16
CA GLU A 203 3.12 -12.17 28.43
C GLU A 203 2.04 -11.21 28.97
N LYS A 204 1.09 -10.82 28.11
CA LYS A 204 -0.05 -10.00 28.50
C LYS A 204 -1.27 -10.90 28.79
N ASN A 205 -2.09 -10.48 29.76
CA ASN A 205 -3.36 -11.15 30.12
C ASN A 205 -4.39 -11.24 28.97
N GLN A 206 -4.10 -10.69 27.79
CA GLN A 206 -4.92 -10.74 26.58
C GLN A 206 -4.03 -11.09 25.38
N SER A 207 -3.64 -12.35 25.26
CA SER A 207 -3.03 -12.87 24.05
C SER A 207 -4.04 -12.82 22.89
N LYS A 208 -3.56 -12.42 21.69
CA LYS A 208 -4.37 -12.47 20.48
C LYS A 208 -4.10 -13.77 19.73
N GLU A 209 -5.15 -14.52 19.44
CA GLU A 209 -5.09 -15.70 18.60
C GLU A 209 -5.05 -15.28 17.13
N ILE A 210 -4.14 -15.91 16.37
CA ILE A 210 -3.94 -15.69 14.94
C ILE A 210 -3.89 -17.05 14.27
N GLU A 211 -4.66 -17.24 13.23
CA GLU A 211 -4.64 -18.47 12.43
C GLU A 211 -4.01 -18.20 11.06
N ALA A 212 -3.03 -19.01 10.69
CA ALA A 212 -2.43 -19.00 9.37
C ALA A 212 -2.39 -20.41 8.80
N GLY A 213 -2.63 -20.58 7.51
CA GLY A 213 -2.69 -21.95 7.00
C GLY A 213 -2.68 -22.09 5.48
N LYS A 214 -3.06 -23.28 5.05
CA LYS A 214 -3.17 -23.65 3.64
C LYS A 214 -4.47 -24.39 3.39
N ASN A 215 -5.09 -24.10 2.26
CA ASN A 215 -6.24 -24.85 1.79
C ASN A 215 -5.86 -25.65 0.55
N TYR A 216 -6.07 -26.94 0.59
CA TYR A 216 -5.91 -27.83 -0.56
C TYR A 216 -7.29 -28.11 -1.19
N TYR A 217 -7.43 -27.77 -2.45
CA TYR A 217 -8.62 -27.98 -3.26
C TYR A 217 -8.46 -29.24 -4.12
N PRO A 218 -9.08 -30.39 -3.79
CA PRO A 218 -8.87 -31.67 -4.49
C PRO A 218 -9.23 -31.63 -5.95
N VAL A 219 -10.32 -30.95 -6.32
CA VAL A 219 -10.82 -30.86 -7.70
C VAL A 219 -9.85 -30.11 -8.61
N SER A 220 -9.35 -28.96 -8.18
CA SER A 220 -8.41 -28.14 -8.95
C SER A 220 -6.94 -28.54 -8.75
N LYS A 221 -6.66 -29.42 -7.77
CA LYS A 221 -5.32 -29.77 -7.30
C LYS A 221 -4.46 -28.52 -6.94
N MET A 222 -5.12 -27.52 -6.40
CA MET A 222 -4.49 -26.25 -6.03
C MET A 222 -4.31 -26.15 -4.52
N ILE A 223 -3.17 -25.58 -4.11
CA ILE A 223 -2.92 -25.18 -2.72
C ILE A 223 -2.95 -23.66 -2.69
N THR A 224 -3.74 -23.09 -1.79
CA THR A 224 -3.73 -21.65 -1.48
C THR A 224 -3.20 -21.43 -0.07
N SER A 225 -2.32 -20.44 0.11
CA SER A 225 -1.86 -20.03 1.43
C SER A 225 -2.76 -18.92 1.96
N GLU A 226 -3.19 -19.05 3.21
CA GLU A 226 -3.96 -18.05 3.93
C GLU A 226 -3.13 -17.51 5.08
N ALA A 227 -2.72 -16.26 4.96
CA ALA A 227 -1.94 -15.60 6.01
C ALA A 227 -2.84 -15.19 7.17
N GLY A 228 -2.39 -15.45 8.39
CA GLY A 228 -2.96 -14.84 9.58
C GLY A 228 -2.50 -13.39 9.70
N ILE A 229 -3.41 -12.45 9.86
CA ILE A 229 -3.07 -11.03 9.85
C ILE A 229 -3.41 -10.40 11.19
N LEU A 230 -2.41 -9.82 11.84
CA LEU A 230 -2.58 -8.98 13.01
C LEU A 230 -2.49 -7.50 12.61
N HIS A 231 -3.64 -6.85 12.51
CA HIS A 231 -3.71 -5.42 12.22
C HIS A 231 -3.38 -4.57 13.45
N GLN A 232 -2.44 -3.64 13.27
CA GLN A 232 -2.14 -2.57 14.21
C GLN A 232 -2.17 -1.23 13.46
N TRP A 233 -2.38 -0.12 14.17
CA TRP A 233 -2.51 1.19 13.52
C TRP A 233 -1.25 1.63 12.76
N ASN A 234 -0.06 1.21 13.21
CA ASN A 234 1.23 1.59 12.64
C ASN A 234 1.91 0.48 11.83
N LYS A 235 1.40 -0.75 11.89
CA LYS A 235 1.95 -1.89 11.13
C LYS A 235 0.96 -3.05 11.08
N ASP A 236 1.07 -3.87 10.06
CA ASP A 236 0.43 -5.17 9.96
C ASP A 236 1.47 -6.26 10.08
N ILE A 237 1.14 -7.33 10.80
CA ILE A 237 2.00 -8.51 10.97
C ILE A 237 1.29 -9.69 10.34
N TYR A 238 1.93 -10.29 9.34
CA TYR A 238 1.42 -11.46 8.61
C TYR A 238 2.15 -12.70 9.07
N PHE A 239 1.41 -13.73 9.45
CA PHE A 239 1.91 -15.07 9.73
C PHE A 239 1.59 -15.95 8.53
N ILE A 240 2.58 -16.62 7.97
CA ILE A 240 2.44 -17.49 6.81
C ILE A 240 2.98 -18.86 7.19
N LEU A 241 2.12 -19.87 7.14
CA LEU A 241 2.51 -21.25 7.39
C LEU A 241 3.06 -21.85 6.10
N GLY A 242 4.32 -22.26 6.13
CA GLY A 242 5.02 -22.95 5.06
C GLY A 242 4.84 -24.47 5.09
N ASP A 243 5.76 -25.20 4.48
CA ASP A 243 5.76 -26.66 4.47
C ASP A 243 6.49 -27.22 5.69
N GLN A 244 6.10 -28.41 6.10
CA GLN A 244 6.85 -29.17 7.12
C GLN A 244 8.08 -29.79 6.51
N LYS A 245 9.24 -29.59 7.15
CA LYS A 245 10.50 -30.18 6.75
C LYS A 245 11.26 -30.65 8.00
N ASN A 246 11.77 -31.88 7.98
CA ASN A 246 12.49 -32.48 9.12
C ASN A 246 11.71 -32.41 10.45
N ASN A 247 10.41 -32.60 10.39
CA ASN A 247 9.47 -32.51 11.53
C ASN A 247 9.22 -31.10 12.08
N GLU A 248 9.83 -30.07 11.50
CA GLU A 248 9.62 -28.66 11.85
C GLU A 248 8.77 -27.96 10.78
N TRP A 249 7.92 -27.04 11.20
CA TRP A 249 7.11 -26.20 10.33
C TRP A 249 7.87 -24.93 9.98
N PHE A 250 7.96 -24.62 8.70
CA PHE A 250 8.45 -23.32 8.26
C PHE A 250 7.38 -22.26 8.51
N VAL A 251 7.71 -21.23 9.26
CA VAL A 251 6.82 -20.09 9.54
C VAL A 251 7.52 -18.82 9.12
N LYS A 252 6.91 -18.10 8.18
CA LYS A 252 7.37 -16.76 7.77
C LYS A 252 6.51 -15.70 8.41
N VAL A 253 7.14 -14.70 9.03
CA VAL A 253 6.46 -13.54 9.58
C VAL A 253 6.90 -12.30 8.81
N LEU A 254 5.93 -11.60 8.20
CA LEU A 254 6.16 -10.33 7.52
C LEU A 254 5.61 -9.19 8.36
N ILE A 255 6.44 -8.18 8.60
CA ILE A 255 6.05 -6.97 9.34
C ILE A 255 6.04 -5.82 8.35
N ASN A 256 4.84 -5.34 8.00
CA ASN A 256 4.63 -4.27 7.04
C ASN A 256 4.22 -2.98 7.77
N PRO A 257 5.10 -1.98 7.89
CA PRO A 257 4.76 -0.74 8.56
C PRO A 257 3.84 0.14 7.72
N PHE A 258 2.98 0.89 8.40
CA PHE A 258 2.12 1.95 7.84
C PHE A 258 1.15 1.52 6.72
N VAL A 259 0.75 0.24 6.67
CA VAL A 259 -0.29 -0.23 5.74
C VAL A 259 -1.61 0.54 5.94
N SER A 260 -1.96 0.88 7.18
CA SER A 260 -3.13 1.70 7.51
C SER A 260 -3.14 3.07 6.83
N PHE A 261 -1.98 3.64 6.48
CA PHE A 261 -1.89 4.91 5.77
C PHE A 261 -2.38 4.80 4.32
N ILE A 262 -2.23 3.63 3.70
CA ILE A 262 -2.79 3.36 2.36
C ILE A 262 -4.31 3.52 2.42
N TRP A 263 -4.95 2.86 3.39
CA TRP A 263 -6.41 2.94 3.58
C TRP A 263 -6.88 4.33 4.00
N LEU A 264 -6.13 4.99 4.89
CA LEU A 264 -6.43 6.38 5.29
C LEU A 264 -6.40 7.31 4.07
N GLY A 265 -5.39 7.18 3.21
CA GLY A 265 -5.30 7.95 1.98
C GLY A 265 -6.49 7.74 1.06
N VAL A 266 -6.91 6.47 0.87
CA VAL A 266 -8.10 6.12 0.07
C VAL A 266 -9.38 6.71 0.66
N ILE A 267 -9.58 6.64 1.98
CA ILE A 267 -10.75 7.20 2.67
C ILE A 267 -10.81 8.71 2.48
N ILE A 268 -9.67 9.41 2.60
CA ILE A 268 -9.60 10.87 2.38
C ILE A 268 -9.96 11.21 0.92
N MET A 269 -9.44 10.46 -0.06
CA MET A 269 -9.78 10.66 -1.47
C MET A 269 -11.27 10.42 -1.73
N MET A 270 -11.85 9.36 -1.17
CA MET A 270 -13.27 9.04 -1.29
C MET A 270 -14.13 10.16 -0.68
N TYR A 271 -13.81 10.64 0.51
CA TYR A 271 -14.52 11.73 1.16
C TYR A 271 -14.49 13.01 0.33
N SER A 272 -13.31 13.36 -0.21
CA SER A 272 -13.16 14.49 -1.13
C SER A 272 -14.04 14.33 -2.39
N GLY A 273 -14.08 13.14 -2.97
CA GLY A 273 -14.94 12.83 -4.13
C GLY A 273 -16.43 12.97 -3.83
N LEU A 274 -16.89 12.45 -2.68
CA LEU A 274 -18.29 12.58 -2.24
C LEU A 274 -18.71 14.04 -2.05
N ILE A 275 -17.86 14.87 -1.44
CA ILE A 275 -18.11 16.31 -1.33
C ILE A 275 -18.20 16.97 -2.71
N ALA A 276 -17.37 16.57 -3.67
CA ALA A 276 -17.41 17.13 -5.01
C ALA A 276 -18.73 16.81 -5.73
N VAL A 277 -19.25 15.59 -5.58
CA VAL A 277 -20.51 15.13 -6.20
C VAL A 277 -21.74 15.79 -5.54
N SER A 278 -21.77 15.85 -4.20
CA SER A 278 -22.93 16.40 -3.46
C SER A 278 -23.19 17.89 -3.72
N ARG A 279 -22.29 18.55 -4.44
CA ARG A 279 -22.35 20.00 -4.72
C ARG A 279 -22.51 20.35 -6.21
N ARG A 280 -22.81 19.35 -7.03
CA ARG A 280 -23.32 19.54 -8.39
C ARG A 280 -24.83 19.75 -8.38
#